data_b6777e8362f75a15f5fee3c1abd0f3cc
#
_entry.id   b6777e8362f75a15f5fee3c1abd0f3cc
#
_cell.length_a   1.000
_cell.length_b   1.000
_cell.length_c   1.000
_cell.angle_alpha   90.00
_cell.angle_beta   90.00
_cell.angle_gamma   90.00
#
_symmetry.space_group_name_H-M   'P 1'
#
loop_
_entity.id
_entity.type
_entity.pdbx_description
1 polymer ?
#
loop_
_entity_poly.entity_id
_entity_poly.type
_entity_poly.pdbx_seq_one_letter_code
_entity_poly.pdbx_strand_id
1 'polypeptide(L)'
;MKPTEKEKEEFIAVLKCFGMFEPLSQYKVICPFHGDKNPSMLINLDEASFYCFGCGAKGSTFELVKLQYPSYNTFNIVRAIKAMASGKDGENKQKTNILQIAPKVLNMQAVRDYYFNLPKVNWYSREIDAEAKQYMKKRGFTMKTLNEAGARINSSDSYKIVFPILDNGVFRGYVGRTTIKEIEEKRKYIYNTGFRRSKALAGVYNGSSVLVVEGFLDMLKARQMGVKSVVAVLGWKMSQQQEQKLKHKGIKTIVCGLDNDDAGRKGYKYLQSLEGFNVVRLRYPKNIKDFGDVTPEIFEQRIKNQLDKYFLC
;
A
#
# COMPACT_ATOMS: atom_id res chain seq x y z
N MET A 1 24.57 -20.63 12.38
CA MET A 1 25.93 -20.15 12.04
C MET A 1 26.05 -18.78 12.68
N LYS A 2 27.11 -18.49 13.43
CA LYS A 2 27.30 -17.15 14.03
C LYS A 2 27.64 -16.14 12.91
N PRO A 3 27.16 -14.90 13.01
CA PRO A 3 27.46 -13.86 12.02
C PRO A 3 28.96 -13.54 12.03
N THR A 4 29.47 -13.22 10.87
CA THR A 4 30.84 -12.70 10.70
C THR A 4 30.94 -11.27 11.25
N GLU A 5 32.14 -10.79 11.58
CA GLU A 5 32.32 -9.40 12.01
C GLU A 5 31.81 -8.38 10.97
N LYS A 6 31.99 -8.69 9.69
CA LYS A 6 31.47 -7.87 8.59
C LYS A 6 29.93 -7.77 8.60
N GLU A 7 29.24 -8.88 8.85
CA GLU A 7 27.77 -8.89 8.94
C GLU A 7 27.27 -8.08 10.15
N LYS A 8 28.01 -8.10 11.27
CA LYS A 8 27.71 -7.25 12.42
C LYS A 8 27.93 -5.77 12.12
N GLU A 9 29.02 -5.42 11.45
CA GLU A 9 29.30 -4.03 11.02
C GLU A 9 28.22 -3.51 10.08
N GLU A 10 27.80 -4.31 9.09
CA GLU A 10 26.69 -3.98 8.19
C GLU A 10 25.37 -3.80 8.95
N PHE A 11 25.08 -4.65 9.94
CA PHE A 11 23.88 -4.53 10.77
C PHE A 11 23.90 -3.23 11.60
N ILE A 12 25.01 -2.93 12.27
CA ILE A 12 25.20 -1.70 13.03
C ILE A 12 25.05 -0.45 12.14
N ALA A 13 25.63 -0.47 10.95
CA ALA A 13 25.53 0.65 10.01
C ALA A 13 24.07 0.90 9.60
N VAL A 14 23.31 -0.16 9.30
CA VAL A 14 21.88 -0.06 8.97
C VAL A 14 21.08 0.45 10.17
N LEU A 15 21.33 -0.03 11.39
CA LEU A 15 20.68 0.47 12.59
C LEU A 15 20.94 1.95 12.83
N LYS A 16 22.18 2.42 12.61
CA LYS A 16 22.53 3.84 12.69
C LYS A 16 21.77 4.68 11.67
N CYS A 17 21.70 4.23 10.41
CA CYS A 17 20.93 4.91 9.36
C CYS A 17 19.42 4.98 9.66
N PHE A 18 18.89 4.00 10.39
CA PHE A 18 17.48 3.97 10.79
C PHE A 18 17.21 4.64 12.14
N GLY A 19 18.22 5.18 12.80
CA GLY A 19 18.08 5.80 14.12
C GLY A 19 17.71 4.83 15.24
N MET A 20 18.08 3.55 15.08
CA MET A 20 17.75 2.46 16.01
C MET A 20 18.97 1.90 16.73
N PHE A 21 20.15 2.51 16.57
CA PHE A 21 21.39 1.99 17.15
C PHE A 21 21.60 2.48 18.58
N GLU A 22 21.91 1.53 19.49
CA GLU A 22 22.46 1.77 20.83
C GLU A 22 23.70 0.90 21.03
N PRO A 23 24.72 1.36 21.81
CA PRO A 23 25.97 0.63 22.00
C PRO A 23 25.84 -0.45 23.09
N LEU A 24 24.81 -1.27 23.01
CA LEU A 24 24.54 -2.39 23.92
C LEU A 24 24.40 -3.67 23.11
N SER A 25 24.88 -4.80 23.64
CA SER A 25 24.79 -6.09 22.95
C SER A 25 23.35 -6.49 22.62
N GLN A 26 22.42 -6.18 23.54
CA GLN A 26 20.98 -6.39 23.37
C GLN A 26 20.20 -5.22 23.98
N TYR A 27 19.19 -4.72 23.25
CA TYR A 27 18.32 -3.64 23.70
C TYR A 27 17.00 -3.64 22.94
N LYS A 28 16.01 -2.90 23.44
CA LYS A 28 14.70 -2.77 22.80
C LYS A 28 14.49 -1.39 22.22
N VAL A 29 13.91 -1.34 21.01
CA VAL A 29 13.54 -0.10 20.33
C VAL A 29 12.05 -0.11 19.97
N ILE A 30 11.51 1.07 19.66
CA ILE A 30 10.19 1.20 19.05
C ILE A 30 10.24 0.52 17.68
N CYS A 31 9.33 -0.41 17.42
CA CYS A 31 9.29 -1.11 16.16
C CYS A 31 8.75 -0.21 15.03
N PRO A 32 9.49 0.00 13.93
CA PRO A 32 9.03 0.84 12.83
C PRO A 32 7.98 0.17 11.94
N PHE A 33 7.73 -1.14 12.12
CA PHE A 33 6.90 -1.94 11.23
C PHE A 33 5.44 -2.07 11.70
N HIS A 34 5.10 -1.57 12.90
CA HIS A 34 3.74 -1.47 13.40
C HIS A 34 3.58 -0.24 14.30
N GLY A 35 2.35 0.11 14.63
CA GLY A 35 2.06 1.24 15.54
C GLY A 35 2.43 0.89 16.97
N ASP A 36 3.69 1.05 17.31
CA ASP A 36 4.27 0.74 18.62
C ASP A 36 4.26 1.97 19.52
N LYS A 37 3.82 1.81 20.77
CA LYS A 37 3.85 2.88 21.79
C LYS A 37 4.94 2.65 22.83
N ASN A 38 5.38 1.38 22.97
CA ASN A 38 6.41 0.97 23.92
C ASN A 38 7.44 0.12 23.17
N PRO A 39 8.75 0.19 23.51
CA PRO A 39 9.78 -0.60 22.85
C PRO A 39 9.47 -2.10 22.86
N SER A 40 9.15 -2.66 21.70
CA SER A 40 8.79 -4.08 21.53
C SER A 40 9.70 -4.85 20.59
N MET A 41 10.62 -4.18 19.88
CA MET A 41 11.58 -4.82 19.01
C MET A 41 12.91 -4.98 19.74
N LEU A 42 13.31 -6.23 19.99
CA LEU A 42 14.62 -6.59 20.52
C LEU A 42 15.65 -6.56 19.38
N ILE A 43 16.75 -5.84 19.60
CA ILE A 43 17.95 -5.85 18.78
C ILE A 43 19.02 -6.68 19.48
N ASN A 44 19.67 -7.58 18.77
CA ASN A 44 20.79 -8.38 19.24
C ASN A 44 21.99 -8.16 18.30
N LEU A 45 22.97 -7.37 18.77
CA LEU A 45 24.16 -7.02 17.98
C LEU A 45 25.10 -8.21 17.80
N ASP A 46 25.18 -9.10 18.81
CA ASP A 46 26.07 -10.27 18.76
C ASP A 46 25.64 -11.27 17.68
N GLU A 47 24.33 -11.34 17.46
CA GLU A 47 23.74 -12.22 16.43
C GLU A 47 23.36 -11.48 15.14
N ALA A 48 23.63 -10.16 15.05
CA ALA A 48 23.22 -9.30 13.95
C ALA A 48 21.74 -9.52 13.55
N SER A 49 20.85 -9.58 14.56
CA SER A 49 19.47 -9.98 14.39
C SER A 49 18.49 -9.09 15.17
N PHE A 50 17.23 -9.15 14.78
CA PHE A 50 16.16 -8.47 15.50
C PHE A 50 14.93 -9.38 15.60
N TYR A 51 14.12 -9.13 16.64
CA TYR A 51 12.82 -9.76 16.84
C TYR A 51 11.83 -8.78 17.50
N CYS A 52 10.68 -8.58 16.90
CA CYS A 52 9.62 -7.76 17.47
C CYS A 52 8.55 -8.62 18.13
N PHE A 53 8.35 -8.45 19.44
CA PHE A 53 7.32 -9.15 20.21
C PHE A 53 5.90 -8.65 19.90
N GLY A 54 5.75 -7.44 19.33
CA GLY A 54 4.44 -6.86 19.00
C GLY A 54 3.86 -7.34 17.67
N CYS A 55 4.71 -7.45 16.60
CA CYS A 55 4.24 -7.81 15.27
C CYS A 55 4.86 -9.08 14.69
N GLY A 56 5.80 -9.72 15.40
CA GLY A 56 6.49 -10.93 14.96
C GLY A 56 7.55 -10.70 13.87
N ALA A 57 7.84 -9.45 13.47
CA ALA A 57 8.90 -9.14 12.53
C ALA A 57 10.25 -9.58 13.08
N LYS A 58 11.02 -10.31 12.29
CA LYS A 58 12.32 -10.86 12.70
C LYS A 58 13.24 -11.06 11.52
N GLY A 59 14.54 -11.13 11.77
CA GLY A 59 15.54 -11.44 10.75
C GLY A 59 16.89 -10.82 11.02
N SER A 60 17.70 -10.78 9.98
CA SER A 60 19.04 -10.18 9.94
C SER A 60 19.01 -8.78 9.29
N THR A 61 20.19 -8.26 8.97
CA THR A 61 20.37 -6.99 8.23
C THR A 61 19.54 -6.96 6.95
N PHE A 62 19.49 -8.05 6.22
CA PHE A 62 18.76 -8.16 4.96
C PHE A 62 17.26 -8.00 5.17
N GLU A 63 16.67 -8.74 6.13
CA GLU A 63 15.25 -8.65 6.46
C GLU A 63 14.89 -7.27 7.01
N LEU A 64 15.76 -6.66 7.80
CA LEU A 64 15.54 -5.32 8.34
C LEU A 64 15.40 -4.28 7.23
N VAL A 65 16.33 -4.27 6.27
CA VAL A 65 16.29 -3.38 5.11
C VAL A 65 15.10 -3.72 4.20
N LYS A 66 14.81 -5.01 4.00
CA LYS A 66 13.67 -5.46 3.21
C LYS A 66 12.32 -5.03 3.79
N LEU A 67 12.15 -5.11 5.10
CA LEU A 67 10.94 -4.66 5.79
C LEU A 67 10.80 -3.13 5.74
N GLN A 68 11.91 -2.39 5.81
CA GLN A 68 11.91 -0.93 5.71
C GLN A 68 11.66 -0.45 4.28
N TYR A 69 12.19 -1.19 3.29
CA TYR A 69 12.05 -0.89 1.86
C TYR A 69 11.44 -2.07 1.10
N PRO A 70 10.16 -2.34 1.26
CA PRO A 70 9.50 -3.52 0.68
C PRO A 70 9.55 -3.58 -0.85
N SER A 71 9.75 -2.44 -1.51
CA SER A 71 9.89 -2.34 -2.97
C SER A 71 11.28 -2.69 -3.50
N TYR A 72 12.28 -2.90 -2.62
CA TYR A 72 13.62 -3.25 -3.05
C TYR A 72 13.72 -4.73 -3.41
N ASN A 73 14.28 -5.04 -4.59
CA ASN A 73 14.70 -6.39 -4.93
C ASN A 73 15.98 -6.75 -4.17
N THR A 74 16.37 -8.01 -4.20
CA THR A 74 17.57 -8.52 -3.52
C THR A 74 18.83 -7.71 -3.87
N PHE A 75 19.02 -7.35 -5.13
CA PHE A 75 20.16 -6.55 -5.58
C PHE A 75 20.17 -5.15 -4.96
N ASN A 76 19.01 -4.48 -4.94
CA ASN A 76 18.87 -3.15 -4.35
C ASN A 76 19.03 -3.17 -2.83
N ILE A 77 18.58 -4.23 -2.14
CA ILE A 77 18.79 -4.42 -0.70
C ILE A 77 20.28 -4.57 -0.41
N VAL A 78 20.98 -5.45 -1.11
CA VAL A 78 22.43 -5.65 -0.92
C VAL A 78 23.20 -4.36 -1.23
N ARG A 79 22.83 -3.63 -2.27
CA ARG A 79 23.44 -2.34 -2.60
C ARG A 79 23.19 -1.29 -1.52
N ALA A 80 21.98 -1.21 -0.97
CA ALA A 80 21.64 -0.31 0.12
C ALA A 80 22.44 -0.62 1.38
N ILE A 81 22.54 -1.90 1.77
CA ILE A 81 23.37 -2.34 2.91
C ILE A 81 24.82 -1.90 2.72
N LYS A 82 25.41 -2.17 1.55
CA LYS A 82 26.80 -1.77 1.24
C LYS A 82 26.99 -0.25 1.27
N ALA A 83 26.04 0.53 0.76
CA ALA A 83 26.09 1.99 0.80
C ALA A 83 26.07 2.52 2.24
N MET A 84 25.16 2.01 3.08
CA MET A 84 25.06 2.35 4.50
C MET A 84 26.34 1.96 5.27
N ALA A 85 26.91 0.78 4.99
CA ALA A 85 28.14 0.29 5.63
C ALA A 85 29.40 1.06 5.21
N SER A 86 29.45 1.58 3.98
CA SER A 86 30.63 2.30 3.47
C SER A 86 30.78 3.72 3.99
N GLY A 87 29.82 4.23 4.77
CA GLY A 87 29.85 5.60 5.32
C GLY A 87 29.85 6.72 4.27
N LYS A 88 29.65 6.41 2.98
CA LYS A 88 29.67 7.38 1.89
C LYS A 88 28.46 8.33 1.87
N ASP A 89 27.54 8.16 2.78
CA ASP A 89 26.40 9.06 2.98
C ASP A 89 26.78 10.36 3.77
N GLY A 90 28.03 10.53 4.20
CA GLY A 90 28.46 11.58 5.13
C GLY A 90 29.19 12.78 4.54
N GLU A 91 29.69 12.76 3.30
CA GLU A 91 30.56 13.85 2.81
C GLU A 91 30.19 14.49 1.47
N ASN A 92 29.12 14.10 0.83
CA ASN A 92 28.62 14.85 -0.31
C ASN A 92 27.38 15.64 0.10
N LYS A 93 27.51 16.97 0.21
CA LYS A 93 26.44 17.97 0.42
C LYS A 93 25.42 18.07 -0.74
N GLN A 94 25.43 17.18 -1.65
CA GLN A 94 24.23 16.74 -2.35
C GLN A 94 23.66 15.61 -1.51
N LYS A 95 22.66 15.93 -0.69
CA LYS A 95 21.68 14.97 -0.17
C LYS A 95 21.16 14.18 -1.37
N THR A 96 21.90 13.19 -1.80
CA THR A 96 21.36 12.08 -2.54
C THR A 96 20.52 11.35 -1.51
N ASN A 97 19.38 11.97 -1.29
CA ASN A 97 18.31 11.47 -0.47
C ASN A 97 18.04 10.06 -0.91
N ILE A 98 18.58 9.07 -0.18
CA ILE A 98 18.01 7.72 -0.20
C ILE A 98 16.51 7.83 0.07
N LEU A 99 16.04 8.84 0.81
CA LEU A 99 14.66 9.27 0.94
C LEU A 99 14.06 9.91 -0.33
N GLN A 100 14.85 10.38 -1.31
CA GLN A 100 14.37 10.92 -2.60
C GLN A 100 14.37 9.89 -3.73
N ILE A 101 14.85 8.67 -3.49
CA ILE A 101 14.52 7.50 -4.29
C ILE A 101 13.20 6.87 -3.79
N ALA A 102 12.38 7.64 -3.08
CA ALA A 102 10.97 7.32 -2.92
C ALA A 102 10.33 7.35 -4.32
N PRO A 103 9.53 6.34 -4.66
CA PRO A 103 9.32 5.88 -6.02
C PRO A 103 8.66 6.94 -6.88
N LYS A 104 9.42 7.52 -7.80
CA LYS A 104 8.85 8.28 -8.94
C LYS A 104 8.00 7.40 -9.86
N VAL A 105 8.14 6.10 -9.76
CA VAL A 105 7.31 5.10 -10.43
C VAL A 105 7.29 3.88 -9.53
N LEU A 106 6.12 3.39 -9.13
CA LEU A 106 5.96 2.02 -8.66
C LEU A 106 6.53 1.12 -9.76
N ASN A 107 7.79 0.73 -9.63
CA ASN A 107 8.37 -0.25 -10.54
C ASN A 107 7.66 -1.57 -10.25
N MET A 108 6.70 -1.90 -11.10
CA MET A 108 5.89 -3.11 -10.99
C MET A 108 6.74 -4.38 -11.01
N GLN A 109 7.96 -4.31 -11.55
CA GLN A 109 8.91 -5.40 -11.48
C GLN A 109 9.38 -5.62 -10.03
N ALA A 110 9.69 -4.55 -9.29
CA ALA A 110 10.07 -4.66 -7.86
C ALA A 110 8.89 -5.14 -6.99
N VAL A 111 7.66 -4.76 -7.33
CA VAL A 111 6.45 -5.30 -6.70
C VAL A 111 6.30 -6.79 -7.05
N ARG A 112 6.47 -7.18 -8.30
CA ARG A 112 6.49 -8.60 -8.72
C ARG A 112 7.54 -9.41 -7.96
N ASP A 113 8.79 -8.94 -7.92
CA ASP A 113 9.91 -9.65 -7.30
C ASP A 113 9.70 -9.80 -5.78
N TYR A 114 9.11 -8.80 -5.13
CA TYR A 114 8.72 -8.87 -3.73
C TYR A 114 7.66 -9.96 -3.49
N TYR A 115 6.64 -10.06 -4.36
CA TYR A 115 5.58 -11.06 -4.22
C TYR A 115 6.04 -12.49 -4.53
N PHE A 116 7.00 -12.68 -5.45
CA PHE A 116 7.58 -13.99 -5.73
C PHE A 116 8.42 -14.53 -4.58
N ASN A 117 8.97 -13.65 -3.73
CA ASN A 117 9.83 -14.02 -2.60
C ASN A 117 9.12 -14.04 -1.24
N LEU A 118 7.83 -13.73 -1.17
CA LEU A 118 7.07 -13.94 0.07
C LEU A 118 6.98 -15.44 0.38
N PRO A 119 7.12 -15.84 1.67
CA PRO A 119 6.91 -17.23 2.05
C PRO A 119 5.54 -17.65 1.52
N LYS A 120 5.49 -18.87 0.92
CA LYS A 120 4.32 -19.46 0.23
C LYS A 120 3.01 -19.22 0.99
N VAL A 121 2.45 -18.06 0.84
CA VAL A 121 1.03 -17.87 1.09
C VAL A 121 0.36 -18.53 -0.10
N ASN A 122 -0.42 -19.57 0.11
CA ASN A 122 -1.14 -20.33 -0.94
C ASN A 122 -2.10 -19.48 -1.80
N TRP A 123 -2.00 -18.18 -1.72
CA TRP A 123 -2.86 -17.19 -2.35
C TRP A 123 -2.31 -16.63 -3.66
N TYR A 124 -1.04 -16.93 -4.02
CA TYR A 124 -0.37 -16.15 -5.04
C TYR A 124 0.55 -17.00 -5.90
N SER A 125 0.01 -17.73 -6.85
CA SER A 125 0.85 -18.66 -7.61
C SER A 125 0.90 -18.49 -9.12
N ARG A 126 -0.08 -17.83 -9.76
CA ARG A 126 -0.17 -17.81 -11.23
C ARG A 126 -0.61 -16.47 -11.79
N GLU A 127 -0.23 -16.23 -13.05
CA GLU A 127 -0.80 -15.14 -13.85
C GLU A 127 -2.30 -15.32 -14.02
N ILE A 128 -3.00 -14.21 -14.16
CA ILE A 128 -4.45 -14.18 -14.35
C ILE A 128 -4.84 -14.98 -15.60
N ASP A 129 -5.72 -15.97 -15.46
CA ASP A 129 -6.18 -16.87 -16.52
C ASP A 129 -7.21 -16.22 -17.45
N ALA A 130 -7.66 -16.97 -18.48
CA ALA A 130 -8.59 -16.46 -19.48
C ALA A 130 -9.95 -16.05 -18.89
N GLU A 131 -10.48 -16.81 -17.92
CA GLU A 131 -11.76 -16.53 -17.27
C GLU A 131 -11.70 -15.25 -16.44
N ALA A 132 -10.67 -15.13 -15.59
CA ALA A 132 -10.45 -13.94 -14.79
C ALA A 132 -10.17 -12.69 -15.66
N LYS A 133 -9.42 -12.84 -16.78
CA LYS A 133 -9.25 -11.79 -17.78
C LYS A 133 -10.58 -11.35 -18.39
N GLN A 134 -11.42 -12.30 -18.78
CA GLN A 134 -12.73 -12.00 -19.35
C GLN A 134 -13.65 -11.30 -18.34
N TYR A 135 -13.67 -11.76 -17.08
CA TYR A 135 -14.42 -11.12 -16.00
C TYR A 135 -14.00 -9.68 -15.80
N MET A 136 -12.69 -9.43 -15.68
CA MET A 136 -12.17 -8.08 -15.48
C MET A 136 -12.36 -7.18 -16.70
N LYS A 137 -12.26 -7.73 -17.91
CA LYS A 137 -12.58 -7.01 -19.17
C LYS A 137 -14.05 -6.58 -19.21
N LYS A 138 -14.98 -7.45 -18.84
CA LYS A 138 -16.42 -7.09 -18.73
C LYS A 138 -16.66 -5.95 -17.75
N ARG A 139 -15.83 -5.83 -16.70
CA ARG A 139 -15.85 -4.71 -15.76
C ARG A 139 -15.05 -3.49 -16.26
N GLY A 140 -14.59 -3.49 -17.50
CA GLY A 140 -13.89 -2.38 -18.13
C GLY A 140 -12.45 -2.16 -17.66
N PHE A 141 -11.77 -3.21 -17.16
CA PHE A 141 -10.35 -3.13 -16.82
C PHE A 141 -9.47 -3.54 -17.99
N THR A 142 -8.39 -2.78 -18.21
CA THR A 142 -7.35 -3.12 -19.19
C THR A 142 -6.35 -4.12 -18.60
N MET A 143 -5.72 -4.93 -19.47
CA MET A 143 -4.63 -5.83 -19.04
C MET A 143 -3.45 -5.06 -18.46
N LYS A 144 -3.16 -3.87 -18.98
CA LYS A 144 -2.14 -2.97 -18.44
C LYS A 144 -2.43 -2.67 -16.98
N THR A 145 -3.64 -2.21 -16.66
CA THR A 145 -4.07 -1.88 -15.28
C THR A 145 -3.97 -3.10 -14.35
N LEU A 146 -4.41 -4.28 -14.82
CA LEU A 146 -4.36 -5.50 -14.01
C LEU A 146 -2.92 -5.93 -13.72
N ASN A 147 -2.04 -5.85 -14.69
CA ASN A 147 -0.62 -6.17 -14.52
C ASN A 147 0.07 -5.18 -13.58
N GLU A 148 -0.20 -3.89 -13.74
CA GLU A 148 0.31 -2.83 -12.86
C GLU A 148 -0.20 -2.95 -11.43
N ALA A 149 -1.44 -3.40 -11.25
CA ALA A 149 -2.01 -3.68 -9.93
C ALA A 149 -1.51 -4.99 -9.31
N GLY A 150 -0.73 -5.79 -10.05
CA GLY A 150 -0.22 -7.08 -9.58
C GLY A 150 -1.31 -8.15 -9.45
N ALA A 151 -2.34 -8.12 -10.30
CA ALA A 151 -3.40 -9.13 -10.31
C ALA A 151 -2.85 -10.56 -10.50
N ARG A 152 -3.33 -11.49 -9.70
CA ARG A 152 -2.95 -12.91 -9.73
C ARG A 152 -4.16 -13.81 -9.52
N ILE A 153 -3.97 -15.09 -9.76
CA ILE A 153 -4.96 -16.12 -9.45
C ILE A 153 -4.65 -16.75 -8.11
N ASN A 154 -5.72 -16.92 -7.34
CA ASN A 154 -5.71 -17.74 -6.14
C ASN A 154 -6.05 -19.20 -6.51
N SER A 155 -5.54 -20.15 -5.73
CA SER A 155 -5.94 -21.56 -5.81
C SER A 155 -7.37 -21.81 -5.32
N SER A 156 -8.02 -20.85 -4.67
CA SER A 156 -9.41 -20.93 -4.25
C SER A 156 -10.33 -20.54 -5.40
N ASP A 157 -11.19 -21.44 -5.83
CA ASP A 157 -12.18 -21.18 -6.88
C ASP A 157 -13.20 -20.10 -6.50
N SER A 158 -13.46 -19.93 -5.18
CA SER A 158 -14.45 -18.96 -4.69
C SER A 158 -14.00 -17.50 -4.80
N TYR A 159 -12.69 -17.23 -4.68
CA TYR A 159 -12.11 -15.89 -4.77
C TYR A 159 -10.89 -15.92 -5.67
N LYS A 160 -11.15 -16.06 -6.93
CA LYS A 160 -10.20 -16.42 -7.97
C LYS A 160 -9.14 -15.32 -8.22
N ILE A 161 -9.53 -14.05 -8.15
CA ILE A 161 -8.63 -12.94 -8.48
C ILE A 161 -8.12 -12.30 -7.22
N VAL A 162 -6.80 -12.23 -7.07
CA VAL A 162 -6.13 -11.65 -5.89
C VAL A 162 -5.29 -10.46 -6.29
N PHE A 163 -5.36 -9.41 -5.49
CA PHE A 163 -4.55 -8.22 -5.61
C PHE A 163 -3.79 -7.94 -4.31
N PRO A 164 -2.56 -7.44 -4.40
CA PRO A 164 -1.88 -6.86 -3.26
C PRO A 164 -2.52 -5.54 -2.85
N ILE A 165 -2.65 -5.32 -1.56
CA ILE A 165 -3.05 -4.03 -1.01
C ILE A 165 -1.79 -3.25 -0.68
N LEU A 166 -1.56 -2.18 -1.44
CA LEU A 166 -0.48 -1.23 -1.23
C LEU A 166 -1.06 0.05 -0.63
N ASP A 167 -0.51 0.48 0.50
CA ASP A 167 -0.82 1.73 1.19
C ASP A 167 0.35 2.69 0.94
N ASN A 168 0.20 3.54 -0.04
CA ASN A 168 1.24 4.47 -0.51
C ASN A 168 2.57 3.75 -0.83
N GLY A 169 2.49 2.61 -1.51
CA GLY A 169 3.61 1.77 -1.89
C GLY A 169 4.01 0.70 -0.85
N VAL A 170 3.52 0.80 0.39
CA VAL A 170 3.81 -0.19 1.43
C VAL A 170 2.80 -1.33 1.39
N PHE A 171 3.30 -2.56 1.26
CA PHE A 171 2.45 -3.75 1.29
C PHE A 171 1.77 -3.91 2.65
N ARG A 172 0.46 -4.17 2.64
CA ARG A 172 -0.34 -4.36 3.86
C ARG A 172 -1.05 -5.71 3.92
N GLY A 173 -1.29 -6.33 2.78
CA GLY A 173 -2.02 -7.59 2.69
C GLY A 173 -2.58 -7.84 1.30
N TYR A 174 -3.52 -8.77 1.20
CA TYR A 174 -4.18 -9.14 -0.04
C TYR A 174 -5.68 -8.94 0.04
N VAL A 175 -6.28 -8.63 -1.11
CA VAL A 175 -7.72 -8.69 -1.34
C VAL A 175 -8.02 -9.70 -2.43
N GLY A 176 -8.89 -10.67 -2.13
CA GLY A 176 -9.45 -11.63 -3.10
C GLY A 176 -10.80 -11.16 -3.60
N ARG A 177 -11.00 -11.21 -4.91
CA ARG A 177 -12.25 -10.90 -5.59
C ARG A 177 -12.88 -12.18 -6.12
N THR A 178 -14.15 -12.42 -5.82
CA THR A 178 -14.91 -13.51 -6.43
C THR A 178 -15.33 -13.17 -7.85
N THR A 179 -15.39 -14.19 -8.71
CA THR A 179 -15.98 -14.12 -10.05
C THR A 179 -17.35 -14.83 -10.08
N ILE A 180 -17.76 -15.45 -8.98
CA ILE A 180 -18.99 -16.24 -8.84
C ILE A 180 -20.10 -15.34 -8.34
N LYS A 181 -21.19 -15.23 -9.11
CA LYS A 181 -22.29 -14.30 -8.84
C LYS A 181 -22.98 -14.56 -7.50
N GLU A 182 -23.23 -15.80 -7.15
CA GLU A 182 -23.90 -16.21 -5.91
C GLU A 182 -23.08 -15.86 -4.66
N ILE A 183 -21.74 -15.84 -4.79
CA ILE A 183 -20.84 -15.41 -3.73
C ILE A 183 -20.74 -13.89 -3.72
N GLU A 184 -20.73 -13.25 -4.89
CA GLU A 184 -20.67 -11.79 -5.02
C GLU A 184 -21.83 -11.09 -4.29
N GLU A 185 -23.03 -11.65 -4.37
CA GLU A 185 -24.22 -11.11 -3.69
C GLU A 185 -24.09 -11.09 -2.18
N LYS A 186 -23.37 -12.06 -1.61
CA LYS A 186 -23.15 -12.19 -0.17
C LYS A 186 -21.88 -11.48 0.29
N ARG A 187 -20.77 -11.69 -0.42
CA ARG A 187 -19.44 -11.21 -0.03
C ARG A 187 -18.52 -11.05 -1.23
N LYS A 188 -18.45 -9.87 -1.79
CA LYS A 188 -17.64 -9.55 -2.99
C LYS A 188 -16.14 -9.77 -2.81
N TYR A 189 -15.62 -9.53 -1.58
CA TYR A 189 -14.20 -9.53 -1.28
C TYR A 189 -13.89 -10.34 -0.02
N ILE A 190 -12.70 -10.96 -0.03
CA ILE A 190 -12.04 -11.46 1.18
C ILE A 190 -10.69 -10.80 1.34
N TYR A 191 -10.16 -10.88 2.56
CA TYR A 191 -8.84 -10.38 2.89
C TYR A 191 -8.05 -11.49 3.58
N ASN A 192 -6.72 -11.48 3.44
CA ASN A 192 -5.90 -12.47 4.13
C ASN A 192 -6.05 -12.37 5.66
N THR A 193 -5.83 -13.48 6.33
CA THR A 193 -5.83 -13.55 7.81
C THR A 193 -4.87 -12.52 8.38
N GLY A 194 -5.29 -11.82 9.43
CA GLY A 194 -4.53 -10.78 10.11
C GLY A 194 -4.57 -9.40 9.44
N PHE A 195 -5.08 -9.28 8.21
CA PHE A 195 -5.25 -7.96 7.60
C PHE A 195 -6.35 -7.14 8.29
N ARG A 196 -6.00 -5.91 8.67
CA ARG A 196 -6.93 -4.97 9.32
C ARG A 196 -7.25 -3.81 8.38
N ARG A 197 -8.42 -3.84 7.77
CA ARG A 197 -8.91 -2.79 6.83
C ARG A 197 -8.78 -1.38 7.42
N SER A 198 -9.10 -1.23 8.70
CA SER A 198 -9.02 0.06 9.42
C SER A 198 -7.59 0.63 9.51
N LYS A 199 -6.58 -0.17 9.27
CA LYS A 199 -5.16 0.27 9.33
C LYS A 199 -4.55 0.56 7.98
N ALA A 200 -5.25 0.36 6.86
CA ALA A 200 -4.73 0.52 5.51
C ALA A 200 -5.60 1.46 4.68
N LEU A 201 -4.96 2.30 3.88
CA LEU A 201 -5.55 3.02 2.75
C LEU A 201 -5.03 2.34 1.49
N ALA A 202 -5.89 1.61 0.77
CA ALA A 202 -5.46 0.94 -0.46
C ALA A 202 -5.30 1.97 -1.58
N GLY A 203 -4.07 2.23 -2.02
CA GLY A 203 -3.81 3.17 -3.10
C GLY A 203 -2.63 4.11 -2.86
N VAL A 204 -2.65 5.22 -3.56
CA VAL A 204 -1.61 6.27 -3.50
C VAL A 204 -2.25 7.60 -3.13
N TYR A 205 -1.62 8.33 -2.22
CA TYR A 205 -2.06 9.66 -1.80
C TYR A 205 -0.85 10.58 -1.63
N ASN A 206 -0.77 11.55 -2.53
CA ASN A 206 0.31 12.53 -2.61
C ASN A 206 -0.27 13.91 -2.90
N GLY A 207 0.52 14.96 -2.59
CA GLY A 207 0.08 16.35 -2.75
C GLY A 207 -0.89 16.77 -1.66
N SER A 208 -1.74 17.75 -1.96
CA SER A 208 -2.70 18.34 -1.01
C SER A 208 -4.11 17.75 -1.07
N SER A 209 -4.41 16.98 -2.12
CA SER A 209 -5.75 16.44 -2.36
C SER A 209 -5.73 14.93 -2.61
N VAL A 210 -6.80 14.24 -2.21
CA VAL A 210 -6.98 12.81 -2.44
C VAL A 210 -8.44 12.48 -2.79
N LEU A 211 -8.63 11.63 -3.80
CA LEU A 211 -9.91 10.99 -4.06
C LEU A 211 -10.08 9.80 -3.11
N VAL A 212 -11.15 9.79 -2.34
CA VAL A 212 -11.49 8.70 -1.42
C VAL A 212 -12.67 7.93 -1.98
N VAL A 213 -12.49 6.64 -2.23
CA VAL A 213 -13.51 5.71 -2.71
C VAL A 213 -13.74 4.57 -1.72
N GLU A 214 -14.81 3.80 -1.88
CA GLU A 214 -15.14 2.73 -0.95
C GLU A 214 -14.32 1.47 -1.21
N GLY A 215 -14.34 0.96 -2.42
CA GLY A 215 -13.82 -0.35 -2.79
C GLY A 215 -12.45 -0.33 -3.47
N PHE A 216 -11.76 -1.47 -3.40
CA PHE A 216 -10.47 -1.65 -4.05
C PHE A 216 -10.54 -1.49 -5.58
N LEU A 217 -11.57 -2.05 -6.21
CA LEU A 217 -11.73 -1.95 -7.67
C LEU A 217 -12.11 -0.53 -8.10
N ASP A 218 -12.80 0.25 -7.28
CA ASP A 218 -13.12 1.66 -7.56
C ASP A 218 -11.84 2.49 -7.59
N MET A 219 -10.95 2.27 -6.62
CA MET A 219 -9.62 2.87 -6.60
C MET A 219 -8.81 2.48 -7.85
N LEU A 220 -8.85 1.20 -8.22
CA LEU A 220 -8.13 0.72 -9.39
C LEU A 220 -8.69 1.31 -10.69
N LYS A 221 -10.03 1.46 -10.78
CA LYS A 221 -10.70 2.12 -11.91
C LYS A 221 -10.30 3.60 -12.00
N ALA A 222 -10.30 4.32 -10.88
CA ALA A 222 -9.87 5.72 -10.85
C ALA A 222 -8.42 5.87 -11.33
N ARG A 223 -7.52 4.98 -10.91
CA ARG A 223 -6.14 4.96 -11.40
C ARG A 223 -6.04 4.69 -12.89
N GLN A 224 -6.85 3.76 -13.41
CA GLN A 224 -6.93 3.48 -14.85
C GLN A 224 -7.33 4.73 -15.64
N MET A 225 -8.19 5.58 -15.08
CA MET A 225 -8.61 6.85 -15.67
C MET A 225 -7.58 7.99 -15.46
N GLY A 226 -6.42 7.71 -14.86
CA GLY A 226 -5.34 8.68 -14.70
C GLY A 226 -5.35 9.44 -13.37
N VAL A 227 -6.25 9.15 -12.43
CA VAL A 227 -6.25 9.79 -11.11
C VAL A 227 -5.04 9.33 -10.32
N LYS A 228 -4.10 10.25 -10.05
CA LYS A 228 -2.81 9.94 -9.43
C LYS A 228 -2.89 9.78 -7.91
N SER A 229 -3.77 10.53 -7.25
CA SER A 229 -3.94 10.50 -5.79
C SER A 229 -5.34 9.97 -5.47
N VAL A 230 -5.42 8.66 -5.21
CA VAL A 230 -6.69 7.97 -4.91
C VAL A 230 -6.46 6.84 -3.93
N VAL A 231 -7.39 6.69 -2.98
CA VAL A 231 -7.38 5.61 -1.98
C VAL A 231 -8.76 4.99 -1.80
N ALA A 232 -8.77 3.68 -1.54
CA ALA A 232 -9.93 2.99 -1.03
C ALA A 232 -9.85 2.84 0.48
N VAL A 233 -10.93 3.20 1.18
CA VAL A 233 -11.04 3.01 2.65
C VAL A 233 -11.45 1.58 3.00
N LEU A 234 -11.79 0.76 2.00
CA LEU A 234 -12.19 -0.64 2.12
C LEU A 234 -13.45 -0.84 2.97
N GLY A 235 -14.36 0.13 2.92
CA GLY A 235 -15.63 0.17 3.60
C GLY A 235 -16.27 1.57 3.46
N TRP A 236 -17.45 1.76 4.01
CA TRP A 236 -18.21 3.02 3.88
C TRP A 236 -17.68 4.16 4.78
N LYS A 237 -16.92 3.83 5.84
CA LYS A 237 -16.44 4.78 6.84
C LYS A 237 -14.92 4.73 6.96
N MET A 238 -14.29 5.89 6.87
CA MET A 238 -12.87 6.06 7.16
C MET A 238 -12.59 5.87 8.65
N SER A 239 -11.58 5.11 9.01
CA SER A 239 -11.15 4.95 10.39
C SER A 239 -10.27 6.12 10.85
N GLN A 240 -10.13 6.30 12.16
CA GLN A 240 -9.22 7.29 12.74
C GLN A 240 -7.76 7.06 12.30
N GLN A 241 -7.32 5.82 12.15
CA GLN A 241 -5.96 5.51 11.69
C GLN A 241 -5.75 5.87 10.21
N GLN A 242 -6.76 5.68 9.37
CA GLN A 242 -6.74 6.11 7.97
C GLN A 242 -6.74 7.64 7.86
N GLU A 243 -7.55 8.32 8.65
CA GLU A 243 -7.58 9.78 8.78
C GLU A 243 -6.22 10.35 9.16
N GLN A 244 -5.60 9.82 10.21
CA GLN A 244 -4.27 10.25 10.65
C GLN A 244 -3.20 10.11 9.55
N LYS A 245 -3.27 9.05 8.75
CA LYS A 245 -2.35 8.88 7.62
C LYS A 245 -2.48 10.01 6.59
N LEU A 246 -3.69 10.40 6.24
CA LEU A 246 -3.91 11.51 5.33
C LEU A 246 -3.41 12.83 5.91
N LYS A 247 -3.67 13.09 7.20
CA LYS A 247 -3.16 14.29 7.91
C LYS A 247 -1.63 14.33 7.92
N HIS A 248 -0.97 13.22 8.28
CA HIS A 248 0.49 13.14 8.29
C HIS A 248 1.12 13.33 6.91
N LYS A 249 0.41 12.97 5.85
CA LYS A 249 0.85 13.21 4.46
C LYS A 249 0.58 14.63 3.97
N GLY A 250 -0.03 15.47 4.78
CA GLY A 250 -0.33 16.85 4.42
C GLY A 250 -1.54 17.01 3.51
N ILE A 251 -2.38 15.97 3.39
CA ILE A 251 -3.64 16.09 2.64
C ILE A 251 -4.52 17.13 3.33
N LYS A 252 -5.04 18.07 2.55
CA LYS A 252 -5.96 19.14 2.99
C LYS A 252 -7.35 18.98 2.40
N THR A 253 -7.45 18.39 1.20
CA THR A 253 -8.74 18.24 0.51
C THR A 253 -9.03 16.75 0.27
N ILE A 254 -10.21 16.33 0.67
CA ILE A 254 -10.79 15.02 0.35
C ILE A 254 -11.89 15.22 -0.69
N VAL A 255 -11.68 14.64 -1.88
CA VAL A 255 -12.76 14.47 -2.84
C VAL A 255 -13.46 13.15 -2.52
N CYS A 256 -14.68 13.22 -2.02
CA CYS A 256 -15.46 12.06 -1.61
C CYS A 256 -16.12 11.40 -2.82
N GLY A 257 -15.57 10.29 -3.28
CA GLY A 257 -16.11 9.43 -4.33
C GLY A 257 -16.70 8.12 -3.79
N LEU A 258 -17.25 8.12 -2.58
CA LEU A 258 -17.99 6.99 -2.01
C LEU A 258 -19.27 6.71 -2.82
N ASP A 259 -19.81 5.51 -2.66
CA ASP A 259 -20.97 5.03 -3.43
C ASP A 259 -22.15 6.03 -3.42
N ASN A 260 -22.91 6.04 -4.52
CA ASN A 260 -24.05 6.91 -4.68
C ASN A 260 -25.34 6.30 -4.09
N ASP A 261 -25.24 5.80 -2.87
CA ASP A 261 -26.31 5.21 -2.08
C ASP A 261 -26.38 5.79 -0.66
N ASP A 262 -27.22 5.24 0.21
CA ASP A 262 -27.40 5.71 1.58
C ASP A 262 -26.14 5.54 2.44
N ALA A 263 -25.38 4.46 2.23
CA ALA A 263 -24.14 4.23 2.96
C ALA A 263 -23.09 5.28 2.57
N GLY A 264 -22.93 5.55 1.28
CA GLY A 264 -22.01 6.59 0.80
C GLY A 264 -22.46 8.01 1.21
N ARG A 265 -23.77 8.29 1.31
CA ARG A 265 -24.27 9.56 1.88
C ARG A 265 -23.90 9.71 3.36
N LYS A 266 -24.05 8.64 4.16
CA LYS A 266 -23.60 8.63 5.56
C LYS A 266 -22.09 8.78 5.67
N GLY A 267 -21.34 8.09 4.81
CA GLY A 267 -19.89 8.22 4.72
C GLY A 267 -19.44 9.64 4.38
N TYR A 268 -20.09 10.31 3.44
CA TYR A 268 -19.82 11.70 3.11
C TYR A 268 -20.05 12.65 4.30
N LYS A 269 -21.19 12.54 4.98
CA LYS A 269 -21.47 13.34 6.19
C LYS A 269 -20.42 13.10 7.26
N TYR A 270 -19.98 11.86 7.43
CA TYR A 270 -18.91 11.53 8.37
C TYR A 270 -17.57 12.18 7.94
N LEU A 271 -17.19 12.10 6.67
CA LEU A 271 -15.97 12.77 6.20
C LEU A 271 -16.02 14.29 6.44
N GLN A 272 -17.19 14.92 6.23
CA GLN A 272 -17.38 16.35 6.51
C GLN A 272 -17.22 16.73 7.99
N SER A 273 -17.47 15.79 8.91
CA SER A 273 -17.27 16.02 10.34
C SER A 273 -15.81 15.88 10.80
N LEU A 274 -14.91 15.46 9.91
CA LEU A 274 -13.49 15.34 10.23
C LEU A 274 -12.81 16.70 10.19
N GLU A 275 -12.19 17.07 11.28
CA GLU A 275 -11.46 18.35 11.36
C GLU A 275 -10.19 18.34 10.51
N GLY A 276 -9.85 19.47 9.94
CA GLY A 276 -8.61 19.69 9.19
C GLY A 276 -8.65 19.28 7.73
N PHE A 277 -9.83 18.88 7.20
CA PHE A 277 -10.04 18.62 5.78
C PHE A 277 -11.12 19.51 5.17
N ASN A 278 -10.85 19.96 3.96
CA ASN A 278 -11.91 20.45 3.05
C ASN A 278 -12.49 19.22 2.34
N VAL A 279 -13.78 18.93 2.56
CA VAL A 279 -14.43 17.73 1.99
C VAL A 279 -15.43 18.12 0.92
N VAL A 280 -15.18 17.66 -0.29
CA VAL A 280 -16.01 17.94 -1.47
C VAL A 280 -16.59 16.63 -1.99
N ARG A 281 -17.87 16.62 -2.34
CA ARG A 281 -18.52 15.42 -2.89
C ARG A 281 -18.34 15.35 -4.40
N LEU A 282 -17.85 14.22 -4.91
CA LEU A 282 -17.90 13.88 -6.31
C LEU A 282 -19.35 13.58 -6.71
N ARG A 283 -19.83 14.22 -7.76
CA ARG A 283 -21.20 14.04 -8.25
C ARG A 283 -21.22 13.04 -9.40
N TYR A 284 -21.72 11.85 -9.11
CA TYR A 284 -21.95 10.85 -10.14
C TYR A 284 -23.23 11.12 -10.95
N PRO A 285 -23.27 10.77 -12.24
CA PRO A 285 -24.52 10.69 -13.00
C PRO A 285 -25.53 9.75 -12.30
N LYS A 286 -26.82 9.96 -12.54
CA LYS A 286 -27.89 9.27 -11.81
C LYS A 286 -27.85 7.73 -11.93
N ASN A 287 -27.31 7.22 -13.05
CA ASN A 287 -27.19 5.79 -13.35
C ASN A 287 -25.85 5.17 -12.92
N ILE A 288 -24.94 5.95 -12.32
CA ILE A 288 -23.64 5.50 -11.84
C ILE A 288 -23.69 5.33 -10.33
N LYS A 289 -23.44 4.12 -9.87
CA LYS A 289 -23.47 3.80 -8.45
C LYS A 289 -22.17 4.17 -7.75
N ASP A 290 -21.05 3.76 -8.31
CA ASP A 290 -19.71 3.90 -7.75
C ASP A 290 -18.68 4.19 -8.85
N PHE A 291 -17.43 4.39 -8.47
CA PHE A 291 -16.37 4.68 -9.44
C PHE A 291 -16.05 3.46 -10.34
N GLY A 292 -16.38 2.25 -9.89
CA GLY A 292 -16.24 1.02 -10.67
C GLY A 292 -17.14 0.97 -11.93
N ASP A 293 -18.25 1.70 -11.90
CA ASP A 293 -19.19 1.81 -13.03
C ASP A 293 -18.81 2.93 -14.03
N VAL A 294 -17.81 3.75 -13.71
CA VAL A 294 -17.38 4.86 -14.59
C VAL A 294 -16.68 4.31 -15.82
N THR A 295 -17.23 4.61 -17.00
CA THR A 295 -16.57 4.35 -18.30
C THR A 295 -15.64 5.50 -18.69
N PRO A 296 -14.72 5.31 -19.66
CA PRO A 296 -13.88 6.41 -20.16
C PRO A 296 -14.69 7.62 -20.64
N GLU A 297 -15.82 7.38 -21.31
CA GLU A 297 -16.69 8.44 -21.85
C GLU A 297 -17.33 9.23 -20.70
N ILE A 298 -17.86 8.54 -19.70
CA ILE A 298 -18.45 9.17 -18.50
C ILE A 298 -17.39 9.93 -17.73
N PHE A 299 -16.19 9.37 -17.63
CA PHE A 299 -15.07 10.05 -16.96
C PHE A 299 -14.77 11.39 -17.62
N GLU A 300 -14.50 11.40 -18.93
CA GLU A 300 -14.16 12.63 -19.68
C GLU A 300 -15.28 13.66 -19.63
N GLN A 301 -16.54 13.24 -19.80
CA GLN A 301 -17.68 14.17 -19.92
C GLN A 301 -18.18 14.70 -18.57
N ARG A 302 -18.08 13.94 -17.48
CA ARG A 302 -18.80 14.21 -16.23
C ARG A 302 -17.93 14.25 -14.98
N ILE A 303 -16.83 13.51 -14.93
CA ILE A 303 -16.03 13.31 -13.71
C ILE A 303 -14.77 14.16 -13.73
N LYS A 304 -14.04 14.12 -14.83
CA LYS A 304 -12.72 14.75 -14.96
C LYS A 304 -12.72 16.23 -14.54
N ASN A 305 -13.61 17.05 -15.08
CA ASN A 305 -13.69 18.47 -14.75
C ASN A 305 -13.95 18.75 -13.26
N GLN A 306 -14.56 17.81 -12.55
CA GLN A 306 -14.73 17.93 -11.11
C GLN A 306 -13.43 17.64 -10.37
N LEU A 307 -12.65 16.65 -10.84
CA LEU A 307 -11.38 16.25 -10.25
C LEU A 307 -10.25 17.25 -10.57
N ASP A 308 -10.19 17.77 -11.78
CA ASP A 308 -9.14 18.71 -12.23
C ASP A 308 -9.06 19.97 -11.35
N LYS A 309 -10.16 20.36 -10.70
CA LYS A 309 -10.20 21.48 -9.73
C LYS A 309 -9.32 21.22 -8.49
N TYR A 310 -9.06 19.96 -8.16
CA TYR A 310 -8.38 19.56 -6.91
C TYR A 310 -7.06 18.83 -7.16
N PHE A 311 -6.86 18.32 -8.37
CA PHE A 311 -5.70 17.50 -8.74
C PHE A 311 -4.84 18.16 -9.81
N LEU A 312 -4.79 19.49 -9.85
CA LEU A 312 -3.91 20.22 -10.77
C LEU A 312 -2.49 19.67 -10.68
N CYS A 313 -2.02 19.24 -11.84
CA CYS A 313 -0.72 18.63 -12.12
C CYS A 313 0.46 19.51 -11.75
#